data_597ef817756f9bbc0e7c53516b5a40c6
#
_entry.id   597ef817756f9bbc0e7c53516b5a40c6
#
_cell.length_a   1.000
_cell.length_b   1.000
_cell.length_c   1.000
_cell.angle_alpha   90.00
_cell.angle_beta   90.00
_cell.angle_gamma   90.00
#
_symmetry.space_group_name_H-M   'P 1'
#
loop_
_entity.id
_entity.type
_entity.pdbx_description
1 polymer ?
#
loop_
_entity_poly.entity_id
_entity_poly.type
_entity_poly.pdbx_seq_one_letter_code
_entity_poly.pdbx_strand_id
1 'polypeptide(L)'
;NREVLNNIARLQKLDIKVKYYSASVLNEEQIEKIVSEVRSEFGNISGIIHGAGVKRDKNIEDKTREQLDDVINTKVKGLKNLLKATNEDNLKAIVLFSSFSGRQGRTGQVDYAMANEVLNKVAQKVKVLRNDCHVMAFNWGPWDGGMVDSSLRKVFINEGIGLIPLKKGARCPIVELTNDNEGAVEIGIIGLIDGKEALSSSKKA
;
A
#
# COMPACT_ATOMS: atom_id res chain seq x y z
N ASN A 1 -14.04 -0.60 -15.85
CA ASN A 1 -12.80 -1.37 -15.82
C ASN A 1 -13.14 -2.86 -15.59
N ARG A 2 -12.80 -3.73 -16.55
CA ARG A 2 -13.17 -5.16 -16.53
C ARG A 2 -12.60 -5.91 -15.32
N GLU A 3 -11.41 -5.55 -14.89
CA GLU A 3 -10.75 -6.16 -13.72
C GLU A 3 -11.51 -5.86 -12.42
N VAL A 4 -11.95 -4.63 -12.23
CA VAL A 4 -12.76 -4.23 -11.07
C VAL A 4 -14.06 -5.03 -11.01
N LEU A 5 -14.77 -5.14 -12.14
CA LEU A 5 -16.01 -5.90 -12.23
C LEU A 5 -15.80 -7.40 -11.91
N ASN A 6 -14.71 -7.98 -12.42
CA ASN A 6 -14.36 -9.37 -12.12
C ASN A 6 -14.04 -9.59 -10.63
N ASN A 7 -13.34 -8.65 -10.00
CA ASN A 7 -13.03 -8.71 -8.58
C ASN A 7 -14.29 -8.58 -7.71
N ILE A 8 -15.20 -7.65 -8.05
CA ILE A 8 -16.49 -7.49 -7.36
C ILE A 8 -17.30 -8.80 -7.47
N ALA A 9 -17.46 -9.35 -8.68
CA ALA A 9 -18.19 -10.58 -8.90
C ALA A 9 -17.59 -11.78 -8.13
N ARG A 10 -16.26 -11.83 -8.01
CA ARG A 10 -15.57 -12.86 -7.21
C ARG A 10 -15.86 -12.73 -5.72
N LEU A 11 -15.88 -11.52 -5.17
CA LEU A 11 -16.19 -11.27 -3.76
C LEU A 11 -17.66 -11.59 -3.46
N GLN A 12 -18.57 -11.21 -4.35
CA GLN A 12 -20.00 -11.52 -4.20
C GLN A 12 -20.28 -13.02 -4.20
N LYS A 13 -19.54 -13.83 -5.01
CA LYS A 13 -19.67 -15.29 -4.99
C LYS A 13 -19.25 -15.94 -3.67
N LEU A 14 -18.48 -15.23 -2.85
CA LEU A 14 -18.06 -15.64 -1.50
C LEU A 14 -18.99 -15.11 -0.41
N ASP A 15 -20.17 -14.60 -0.78
CA ASP A 15 -21.14 -13.94 0.12
C ASP A 15 -20.56 -12.77 0.90
N ILE A 16 -19.54 -12.10 0.33
CA ILE A 16 -18.95 -10.90 0.91
C ILE A 16 -19.72 -9.69 0.39
N LYS A 17 -20.29 -8.91 1.28
CA LYS A 17 -20.88 -7.61 0.94
C LYS A 17 -19.80 -6.69 0.42
N VAL A 18 -19.93 -6.21 -0.81
CA VAL A 18 -18.95 -5.32 -1.44
C VAL A 18 -19.65 -4.18 -2.14
N LYS A 19 -19.12 -2.97 -1.95
CA LYS A 19 -19.54 -1.76 -2.65
C LYS A 19 -18.32 -1.07 -3.26
N TYR A 20 -18.46 -0.63 -4.49
CA TYR A 20 -17.41 0.04 -5.23
C TYR A 20 -17.74 1.52 -5.41
N TYR A 21 -16.78 2.37 -5.12
CA TYR A 21 -16.85 3.79 -5.37
C TYR A 21 -15.73 4.21 -6.32
N SER A 22 -16.07 5.00 -7.34
CA SER A 22 -15.07 5.65 -8.21
C SER A 22 -14.80 7.03 -7.65
N ALA A 23 -13.65 7.19 -7.00
CA ALA A 23 -13.29 8.44 -6.32
C ALA A 23 -11.78 8.71 -6.41
N SER A 24 -11.42 9.98 -6.34
CA SER A 24 -10.02 10.37 -6.15
C SER A 24 -9.72 10.49 -4.66
N VAL A 25 -8.67 9.81 -4.20
CA VAL A 25 -8.19 9.94 -2.82
C VAL A 25 -7.74 11.37 -2.48
N LEU A 26 -7.52 12.22 -3.49
CA LEU A 26 -7.14 13.63 -3.33
C LEU A 26 -8.32 14.55 -3.05
N ASN A 27 -9.54 14.11 -3.34
CA ASN A 27 -10.76 14.88 -3.08
C ASN A 27 -11.28 14.55 -1.67
N GLU A 28 -10.95 15.41 -0.73
CA GLU A 28 -11.27 15.25 0.70
C GLU A 28 -12.77 15.15 0.93
N GLU A 29 -13.56 16.04 0.36
CA GLU A 29 -15.03 16.07 0.52
C GLU A 29 -15.68 14.78 -0.03
N GLN A 30 -15.18 14.28 -1.16
CA GLN A 30 -15.67 13.04 -1.75
C GLN A 30 -15.34 11.84 -0.86
N ILE A 31 -14.15 11.80 -0.27
CA ILE A 31 -13.77 10.73 0.67
C ILE A 31 -14.60 10.78 1.94
N GLU A 32 -14.81 11.97 2.53
CA GLU A 32 -15.67 12.16 3.72
C GLU A 32 -17.11 11.68 3.44
N LYS A 33 -17.67 12.06 2.28
CA LYS A 33 -19.01 11.61 1.86
C LYS A 33 -19.08 10.08 1.73
N ILE A 34 -18.12 9.46 1.03
CA ILE A 34 -18.07 8.01 0.85
C ILE A 34 -17.96 7.30 2.20
N VAL A 35 -17.09 7.76 3.08
CA VAL A 35 -16.94 7.18 4.42
C VAL A 35 -18.23 7.27 5.23
N SER A 36 -18.96 8.41 5.14
CA SER A 36 -20.26 8.56 5.77
C SER A 36 -21.30 7.59 5.21
N GLU A 37 -21.36 7.41 3.89
CA GLU A 37 -22.24 6.43 3.25
C GLU A 37 -21.90 4.98 3.66
N VAL A 38 -20.60 4.65 3.74
CA VAL A 38 -20.14 3.33 4.18
C VAL A 38 -20.54 3.06 5.63
N ARG A 39 -20.39 4.05 6.52
CA ARG A 39 -20.86 3.92 7.91
C ARG A 39 -22.36 3.69 8.02
N SER A 40 -23.14 4.40 7.22
CA SER A 40 -24.60 4.24 7.20
C SER A 40 -25.05 2.85 6.74
N GLU A 41 -24.30 2.23 5.82
CA GLU A 41 -24.66 0.95 5.21
C GLU A 41 -24.04 -0.25 5.91
N PHE A 42 -22.78 -0.13 6.35
CA PHE A 42 -21.98 -1.25 6.87
C PHE A 42 -21.57 -1.10 8.34
N GLY A 43 -21.87 0.04 8.96
CA GLY A 43 -21.38 0.38 10.30
C GLY A 43 -19.98 0.98 10.31
N ASN A 44 -19.38 1.08 11.50
CA ASN A 44 -18.08 1.71 11.69
C ASN A 44 -16.99 0.98 10.88
N ILE A 45 -16.05 1.76 10.35
CA ILE A 45 -14.92 1.23 9.61
C ILE A 45 -13.92 0.61 10.59
N SER A 46 -13.59 -0.65 10.40
CA SER A 46 -12.65 -1.39 11.25
C SER A 46 -11.25 -1.49 10.67
N GLY A 47 -11.08 -1.23 9.38
CA GLY A 47 -9.77 -1.32 8.76
C GLY A 47 -9.60 -0.46 7.50
N ILE A 48 -8.36 -0.07 7.22
CA ILE A 48 -7.96 0.66 6.02
C ILE A 48 -6.84 -0.10 5.33
N ILE A 49 -6.96 -0.26 4.00
CA ILE A 49 -5.85 -0.67 3.15
C ILE A 49 -5.59 0.47 2.16
N HIS A 50 -4.48 1.17 2.31
CA HIS A 50 -4.09 2.25 1.42
C HIS A 50 -3.08 1.76 0.39
N GLY A 51 -3.59 1.47 -0.81
CA GLY A 51 -2.78 1.05 -1.97
C GLY A 51 -2.76 2.06 -3.11
N ALA A 52 -3.35 3.26 -2.93
CA ALA A 52 -3.33 4.27 -3.97
C ALA A 52 -1.90 4.73 -4.30
N GLY A 53 -1.61 4.89 -5.59
CA GLY A 53 -0.31 5.33 -6.05
C GLY A 53 -0.27 5.48 -7.56
N VAL A 54 0.55 6.39 -8.02
CA VAL A 54 0.87 6.60 -9.45
C VAL A 54 2.38 6.60 -9.62
N LYS A 55 2.84 6.32 -10.83
CA LYS A 55 4.26 6.35 -11.20
C LYS A 55 4.51 7.42 -12.26
N ARG A 56 5.57 8.19 -12.05
CA ARG A 56 6.07 9.21 -12.98
C ARG A 56 7.60 9.12 -13.06
N ASP A 57 8.11 7.87 -13.22
CA ASP A 57 9.55 7.60 -13.15
C ASP A 57 10.31 8.42 -14.20
N LYS A 58 11.23 9.26 -13.73
CA LYS A 58 12.16 10.09 -14.49
C LYS A 58 13.34 10.49 -13.62
N ASN A 59 14.49 10.76 -14.22
CA ASN A 59 15.61 11.37 -13.51
C ASN A 59 15.20 12.73 -12.93
N ILE A 60 15.86 13.15 -11.86
CA ILE A 60 15.46 14.35 -11.12
C ILE A 60 15.56 15.62 -11.99
N GLU A 61 16.55 15.69 -12.89
CA GLU A 61 16.75 16.79 -13.81
C GLU A 61 15.65 16.94 -14.87
N ASP A 62 14.96 15.83 -15.19
CA ASP A 62 13.89 15.79 -16.21
C ASP A 62 12.48 15.82 -15.59
N LYS A 63 12.40 15.79 -14.27
CA LYS A 63 11.14 15.68 -13.53
C LYS A 63 10.47 17.04 -13.37
N THR A 64 9.20 17.12 -13.79
CA THR A 64 8.40 18.34 -13.55
C THR A 64 7.83 18.37 -12.15
N ARG A 65 7.52 19.57 -11.65
CA ARG A 65 6.85 19.76 -10.38
C ARG A 65 5.50 19.03 -10.31
N GLU A 66 4.73 19.07 -11.40
CA GLU A 66 3.44 18.39 -11.48
C GLU A 66 3.58 16.88 -11.32
N GLN A 67 4.57 16.25 -11.97
CA GLN A 67 4.85 14.83 -11.84
C GLN A 67 5.22 14.44 -10.40
N LEU A 68 6.01 15.28 -9.73
CA LEU A 68 6.38 15.09 -8.33
C LEU A 68 5.15 15.20 -7.42
N ASP A 69 4.34 16.24 -7.61
CA ASP A 69 3.13 16.48 -6.84
C ASP A 69 2.08 15.38 -7.05
N ASP A 70 1.90 14.86 -8.27
CA ASP A 70 1.04 13.71 -8.56
C ASP A 70 1.39 12.50 -7.71
N VAL A 71 2.67 12.13 -7.66
CA VAL A 71 3.13 10.93 -6.94
C VAL A 71 3.02 11.12 -5.43
N ILE A 72 3.54 12.24 -4.92
CA ILE A 72 3.53 12.51 -3.47
C ILE A 72 2.10 12.67 -2.97
N ASN A 73 1.29 13.50 -3.62
CA ASN A 73 -0.06 13.77 -3.14
C ASN A 73 -0.93 12.52 -3.17
N THR A 74 -0.85 11.69 -4.22
CA THR A 74 -1.66 10.47 -4.30
C THR A 74 -1.41 9.56 -3.09
N LYS A 75 -0.17 9.38 -2.68
CA LYS A 75 0.15 8.55 -1.52
C LYS A 75 -0.04 9.29 -0.19
N VAL A 76 0.54 10.46 -0.03
CA VAL A 76 0.62 11.13 1.26
C VAL A 76 -0.67 11.90 1.59
N LYS A 77 -1.15 12.76 0.67
CA LYS A 77 -2.41 13.48 0.87
C LYS A 77 -3.60 12.51 0.85
N GLY A 78 -3.56 11.49 -0.02
CA GLY A 78 -4.57 10.43 -0.05
C GLY A 78 -4.69 9.70 1.28
N LEU A 79 -3.57 9.30 1.90
CA LEU A 79 -3.58 8.71 3.24
C LEU A 79 -4.11 9.68 4.29
N LYS A 80 -3.68 10.95 4.26
CA LYS A 80 -4.17 11.97 5.19
C LYS A 80 -5.69 12.11 5.13
N ASN A 81 -6.27 12.16 3.93
CA ASN A 81 -7.71 12.28 3.74
C ASN A 81 -8.46 11.06 4.31
N LEU A 82 -7.95 9.83 4.07
CA LEU A 82 -8.52 8.61 4.65
C LEU A 82 -8.46 8.62 6.17
N LEU A 83 -7.31 8.93 6.77
CA LEU A 83 -7.14 8.98 8.22
C LEU A 83 -8.02 10.05 8.87
N LYS A 84 -8.19 11.20 8.21
CA LYS A 84 -9.09 12.27 8.66
C LYS A 84 -10.54 11.80 8.65
N ALA A 85 -11.00 11.26 7.52
CA ALA A 85 -12.37 10.80 7.35
C ALA A 85 -12.75 9.66 8.31
N THR A 86 -11.78 8.84 8.73
CA THR A 86 -11.98 7.71 9.64
C THR A 86 -11.49 7.98 11.07
N ASN A 87 -11.30 9.24 11.44
CA ASN A 87 -10.71 9.59 12.73
C ASN A 87 -11.55 9.13 13.93
N GLU A 88 -12.86 9.11 13.78
CA GLU A 88 -13.81 8.68 14.82
C GLU A 88 -14.06 7.17 14.85
N ASP A 89 -13.56 6.43 13.85
CA ASP A 89 -13.71 4.98 13.79
C ASP A 89 -12.72 4.26 14.71
N ASN A 90 -13.18 3.17 15.31
CA ASN A 90 -12.32 2.27 16.08
C ASN A 90 -11.56 1.32 15.14
N LEU A 91 -10.59 1.88 14.42
CA LEU A 91 -9.79 1.11 13.47
C LEU A 91 -8.99 0.03 14.19
N LYS A 92 -9.12 -1.21 13.73
CA LYS A 92 -8.37 -2.37 14.21
C LYS A 92 -7.14 -2.67 13.36
N ALA A 93 -7.16 -2.26 12.08
CA ALA A 93 -6.04 -2.48 11.16
C ALA A 93 -5.85 -1.30 10.20
N ILE A 94 -4.60 -0.92 9.97
CA ILE A 94 -4.19 0.02 8.92
C ILE A 94 -3.02 -0.61 8.17
N VAL A 95 -3.23 -0.89 6.89
CA VAL A 95 -2.24 -1.49 6.01
C VAL A 95 -1.84 -0.49 4.93
N LEU A 96 -0.58 -0.09 4.91
CA LEU A 96 -0.03 0.85 3.95
C LEU A 96 0.85 0.13 2.94
N PHE A 97 0.58 0.32 1.66
CA PHE A 97 1.40 -0.20 0.57
C PHE A 97 2.54 0.78 0.29
N SER A 98 3.63 0.59 0.99
CA SER A 98 4.91 1.27 0.78
C SER A 98 5.76 0.53 -0.26
N SER A 99 7.06 0.81 -0.33
CA SER A 99 7.98 0.21 -1.28
C SER A 99 9.40 0.15 -0.71
N PHE A 100 10.16 -0.86 -1.13
CA PHE A 100 11.61 -0.90 -0.89
C PHE A 100 12.34 0.35 -1.40
N SER A 101 11.83 0.99 -2.47
CA SER A 101 12.36 2.28 -2.93
C SER A 101 12.33 3.36 -1.86
N GLY A 102 11.37 3.31 -0.91
CA GLY A 102 11.32 4.23 0.22
C GLY A 102 12.51 4.07 1.18
N ARG A 103 13.06 2.85 1.29
CA ARG A 103 14.18 2.56 2.21
C ARG A 103 15.56 2.69 1.56
N GLN A 104 15.67 2.34 0.28
CA GLN A 104 16.96 2.24 -0.42
C GLN A 104 17.13 3.28 -1.51
N GLY A 105 16.05 3.97 -1.90
CA GLY A 105 16.04 4.78 -3.11
C GLY A 105 16.02 3.92 -4.38
N ARG A 106 15.74 4.55 -5.50
CA ARG A 106 15.92 3.99 -6.84
C ARG A 106 16.08 5.14 -7.83
N THR A 107 17.05 5.02 -8.73
CA THR A 107 17.25 6.00 -9.81
C THR A 107 15.94 6.24 -10.57
N GLY A 108 15.61 7.49 -10.84
CA GLY A 108 14.36 7.89 -11.50
C GLY A 108 13.10 7.89 -10.63
N GLN A 109 13.20 7.53 -9.34
CA GLN A 109 12.05 7.39 -8.43
C GLN A 109 12.15 8.26 -7.17
N VAL A 110 12.74 9.43 -7.25
CA VAL A 110 12.94 10.31 -6.08
C VAL A 110 11.62 10.64 -5.38
N ASP A 111 10.58 11.03 -6.13
CA ASP A 111 9.24 11.32 -5.62
C ASP A 111 8.55 10.08 -5.03
N TYR A 112 8.67 8.95 -5.73
CA TYR A 112 8.10 7.68 -5.28
C TYR A 112 8.79 7.17 -4.00
N ALA A 113 10.11 7.27 -3.94
CA ALA A 113 10.89 6.92 -2.75
C ALA A 113 10.49 7.80 -1.56
N MET A 114 10.44 9.13 -1.75
CA MET A 114 10.01 10.09 -0.72
C MET A 114 8.60 9.78 -0.22
N ALA A 115 7.64 9.60 -1.13
CA ALA A 115 6.25 9.33 -0.76
C ALA A 115 6.11 8.03 0.06
N ASN A 116 6.82 6.97 -0.33
CA ASN A 116 6.78 5.71 0.40
C ASN A 116 7.46 5.80 1.78
N GLU A 117 8.58 6.53 1.90
CA GLU A 117 9.19 6.74 3.21
C GLU A 117 8.30 7.58 4.14
N VAL A 118 7.56 8.56 3.60
CA VAL A 118 6.55 9.27 4.39
C VAL A 118 5.47 8.32 4.89
N LEU A 119 4.99 7.34 4.08
CA LEU A 119 4.05 6.33 4.55
C LEU A 119 4.63 5.52 5.72
N ASN A 120 5.90 5.13 5.66
CA ASN A 120 6.59 4.41 6.74
C ASN A 120 6.58 5.22 8.04
N LYS A 121 6.95 6.51 7.97
CA LYS A 121 6.98 7.40 9.15
C LYS A 121 5.58 7.70 9.70
N VAL A 122 4.59 7.84 8.82
CA VAL A 122 3.18 7.99 9.24
C VAL A 122 2.70 6.73 9.94
N ALA A 123 3.03 5.54 9.44
CA ALA A 123 2.67 4.28 10.10
C ALA A 123 3.21 4.21 11.53
N GLN A 124 4.48 4.52 11.74
CA GLN A 124 5.11 4.56 13.06
C GLN A 124 4.38 5.56 14.00
N LYS A 125 4.11 6.77 13.50
CA LYS A 125 3.38 7.79 14.28
C LYS A 125 1.97 7.33 14.63
N VAL A 126 1.24 6.75 13.67
CA VAL A 126 -0.15 6.29 13.89
C VAL A 126 -0.18 5.12 14.87
N LYS A 127 0.79 4.20 14.84
CA LYS A 127 0.89 3.12 15.83
C LYS A 127 1.05 3.64 17.25
N VAL A 128 1.84 4.69 17.45
CA VAL A 128 2.00 5.33 18.78
C VAL A 128 0.68 5.99 19.25
N LEU A 129 -0.07 6.61 18.33
CA LEU A 129 -1.33 7.29 18.64
C LEU A 129 -2.52 6.34 18.80
N ARG A 130 -2.46 5.15 18.18
CA ARG A 130 -3.50 4.12 18.17
C ARG A 130 -2.86 2.77 18.52
N ASN A 131 -2.44 2.61 19.77
CA ASN A 131 -1.72 1.43 20.27
C ASN A 131 -2.50 0.12 20.06
N ASP A 132 -3.85 0.17 20.16
CA ASP A 132 -4.74 -0.98 19.95
C ASP A 132 -5.02 -1.31 18.48
N CYS A 133 -4.43 -0.53 17.54
CA CYS A 133 -4.56 -0.74 16.12
C CYS A 133 -3.33 -1.48 15.56
N HIS A 134 -3.53 -2.50 14.73
CA HIS A 134 -2.47 -3.11 13.94
C HIS A 134 -2.11 -2.20 12.78
N VAL A 135 -1.02 -1.46 12.90
CA VAL A 135 -0.55 -0.53 11.85
C VAL A 135 0.68 -1.11 11.17
N MET A 136 0.60 -1.30 9.87
CA MET A 136 1.67 -1.91 9.08
C MET A 136 1.93 -1.14 7.79
N ALA A 137 3.20 -0.86 7.52
CA ALA A 137 3.68 -0.36 6.24
C ALA A 137 4.50 -1.47 5.57
N PHE A 138 3.98 -2.02 4.48
CA PHE A 138 4.67 -3.03 3.71
C PHE A 138 5.60 -2.36 2.69
N ASN A 139 6.89 -2.49 2.89
CA ASN A 139 7.91 -2.11 1.93
C ASN A 139 8.03 -3.23 0.87
N TRP A 140 7.17 -3.15 -0.15
CA TRP A 140 7.11 -4.15 -1.21
C TRP A 140 8.29 -4.04 -2.16
N GLY A 141 8.91 -5.17 -2.47
CA GLY A 141 9.65 -5.37 -3.71
C GLY A 141 8.71 -5.41 -4.93
N PRO A 142 9.24 -5.65 -6.14
CA PRO A 142 8.40 -5.70 -7.33
C PRO A 142 7.47 -6.93 -7.31
N TRP A 143 6.20 -6.70 -7.65
CA TRP A 143 5.22 -7.75 -7.80
C TRP A 143 5.27 -8.35 -9.20
N ASP A 144 4.93 -9.64 -9.34
CA ASP A 144 4.74 -10.28 -10.65
C ASP A 144 3.38 -9.93 -11.23
N GLY A 145 3.18 -8.64 -11.53
CA GLY A 145 1.94 -8.04 -12.04
C GLY A 145 1.68 -6.63 -11.53
N GLY A 146 0.49 -6.10 -11.75
CA GLY A 146 0.09 -4.75 -11.36
C GLY A 146 0.89 -3.68 -12.11
N MET A 147 1.69 -2.88 -11.40
CA MET A 147 2.54 -1.82 -11.99
C MET A 147 3.79 -2.35 -12.72
N VAL A 148 4.07 -3.67 -12.66
CA VAL A 148 5.22 -4.30 -13.32
C VAL A 148 4.75 -4.97 -14.59
N ASP A 149 4.99 -4.30 -15.72
CA ASP A 149 4.75 -4.84 -17.06
C ASP A 149 5.86 -5.81 -17.51
N SER A 150 5.71 -6.38 -18.70
CA SER A 150 6.66 -7.34 -19.26
C SER A 150 8.07 -6.78 -19.46
N SER A 151 8.20 -5.48 -19.76
CA SER A 151 9.49 -4.80 -19.96
C SER A 151 10.19 -4.60 -18.63
N LEU A 152 9.49 -4.07 -17.67
CA LEU A 152 10.02 -3.84 -16.32
C LEU A 152 10.34 -5.17 -15.61
N ARG A 153 9.56 -6.22 -15.86
CA ARG A 153 9.84 -7.58 -15.39
C ARG A 153 11.21 -8.08 -15.84
N LYS A 154 11.55 -7.88 -17.12
CA LYS A 154 12.88 -8.25 -17.65
C LYS A 154 14.01 -7.47 -16.98
N VAL A 155 13.79 -6.16 -16.73
CA VAL A 155 14.78 -5.33 -16.02
C VAL A 155 15.04 -5.88 -14.64
N PHE A 156 14.03 -6.16 -13.83
CA PHE A 156 14.21 -6.72 -12.49
C PHE A 156 14.92 -8.07 -12.51
N ILE A 157 14.56 -8.97 -13.42
CA ILE A 157 15.24 -10.27 -13.55
C ILE A 157 16.72 -10.08 -13.88
N ASN A 158 17.06 -9.18 -14.82
CA ASN A 158 18.45 -8.89 -15.18
C ASN A 158 19.24 -8.23 -14.04
N GLU A 159 18.58 -7.46 -13.19
CA GLU A 159 19.17 -6.87 -11.97
C GLU A 159 19.30 -7.90 -10.82
N GLY A 160 18.86 -9.14 -11.02
CA GLY A 160 18.85 -10.15 -9.96
C GLY A 160 17.81 -9.88 -8.87
N ILE A 161 16.74 -9.17 -9.19
CA ILE A 161 15.67 -8.84 -8.24
C ILE A 161 14.49 -9.80 -8.44
N GLY A 162 14.18 -10.57 -7.41
CA GLY A 162 13.06 -11.50 -7.42
C GLY A 162 11.71 -10.79 -7.42
N LEU A 163 10.75 -11.36 -8.16
CA LEU A 163 9.38 -10.85 -8.21
C LEU A 163 8.50 -11.54 -7.17
N ILE A 164 7.61 -10.80 -6.54
CA ILE A 164 6.66 -11.31 -5.56
C ILE A 164 5.46 -11.93 -6.29
N PRO A 165 5.21 -13.24 -6.18
CA PRO A 165 4.03 -13.86 -6.78
C PRO A 165 2.75 -13.28 -6.15
N LEU A 166 1.77 -12.89 -6.97
CA LEU A 166 0.55 -12.20 -6.53
C LEU A 166 -0.15 -12.93 -5.36
N LYS A 167 -0.33 -14.25 -5.45
CA LYS A 167 -0.99 -15.05 -4.40
C LYS A 167 -0.19 -15.08 -3.09
N LYS A 168 1.14 -15.16 -3.17
CA LYS A 168 2.01 -15.19 -1.97
C LYS A 168 2.03 -13.82 -1.31
N GLY A 169 2.26 -12.75 -2.09
CA GLY A 169 2.26 -11.39 -1.56
C GLY A 169 0.92 -11.01 -0.91
N ALA A 170 -0.22 -11.36 -1.53
CA ALA A 170 -1.54 -11.07 -0.97
C ALA A 170 -1.80 -11.75 0.39
N ARG A 171 -1.06 -12.82 0.74
CA ARG A 171 -1.17 -13.49 2.04
C ARG A 171 -0.37 -12.79 3.14
N CYS A 172 0.66 -12.02 2.81
CA CYS A 172 1.53 -11.40 3.82
C CYS A 172 0.75 -10.51 4.81
N PRO A 173 -0.13 -9.59 4.38
CA PRO A 173 -0.91 -8.79 5.32
C PRO A 173 -1.83 -9.64 6.22
N ILE A 174 -2.35 -10.76 5.71
CA ILE A 174 -3.21 -11.66 6.49
C ILE A 174 -2.38 -12.34 7.59
N VAL A 175 -1.20 -12.85 7.25
CA VAL A 175 -0.30 -13.49 8.21
C VAL A 175 0.08 -12.52 9.33
N GLU A 176 0.45 -11.30 8.99
CA GLU A 176 0.81 -10.27 9.98
C GLU A 176 -0.37 -9.84 10.86
N LEU A 177 -1.59 -9.77 10.29
CA LEU A 177 -2.81 -9.43 11.04
C LEU A 177 -3.25 -10.55 12.00
N THR A 178 -2.88 -11.80 11.71
CA THR A 178 -3.26 -12.96 12.52
C THR A 178 -2.18 -13.39 13.52
N ASN A 179 -1.00 -12.78 13.46
CA ASN A 179 0.06 -13.00 14.44
C ASN A 179 -0.24 -12.24 15.74
N ASP A 180 -0.29 -12.96 16.85
CA ASP A 180 -0.49 -12.39 18.19
C ASP A 180 0.73 -11.63 18.73
N ASN A 181 1.84 -11.64 18.02
CA ASN A 181 3.02 -10.88 18.40
C ASN A 181 2.84 -9.40 18.04
N GLU A 182 3.34 -8.51 18.90
CA GLU A 182 3.50 -7.09 18.56
C GLU A 182 4.44 -6.98 17.33
N GLY A 183 3.82 -7.07 16.15
CA GLY A 183 4.52 -7.10 14.88
C GLY A 183 5.26 -5.79 14.58
N ALA A 184 6.27 -5.87 13.73
CA ALA A 184 6.95 -4.70 13.23
C ALA A 184 5.98 -3.80 12.46
N VAL A 185 6.08 -2.49 12.67
CA VAL A 185 5.28 -1.50 11.90
C VAL A 185 5.75 -1.40 10.46
N GLU A 186 7.04 -1.60 10.20
CA GLU A 186 7.60 -1.62 8.85
C GLU A 186 8.05 -3.04 8.50
N ILE A 187 7.51 -3.59 7.42
CA ILE A 187 7.72 -4.97 6.99
C ILE A 187 8.23 -4.98 5.56
N GLY A 188 9.43 -5.53 5.35
CA GLY A 188 10.00 -5.70 4.01
C GLY A 188 9.61 -7.04 3.38
N ILE A 189 9.04 -7.02 2.19
CA ILE A 189 8.70 -8.21 1.42
C ILE A 189 9.40 -8.16 0.07
N ILE A 190 10.21 -9.16 -0.21
CA ILE A 190 10.91 -9.31 -1.49
C ILE A 190 10.62 -10.67 -2.12
N GLY A 191 10.68 -10.72 -3.43
CA GLY A 191 10.57 -11.98 -4.17
C GLY A 191 11.86 -12.81 -4.06
N LEU A 192 11.73 -14.11 -4.27
CA LEU A 192 12.86 -15.03 -4.32
C LEU A 192 13.49 -15.03 -5.70
N ILE A 193 14.81 -15.21 -5.73
CA ILE A 193 15.57 -15.51 -6.94
C ILE A 193 15.83 -17.00 -6.93
N ASP A 194 15.48 -17.69 -8.02
CA ASP A 194 15.76 -19.13 -8.23
C ASP A 194 15.31 -20.07 -7.10
N GLY A 195 14.17 -19.78 -6.47
CA GLY A 195 13.57 -20.65 -5.45
C GLY A 195 14.31 -20.71 -4.11
N LYS A 196 15.37 -19.93 -3.92
CA LYS A 196 16.07 -19.81 -2.63
C LYS A 196 15.29 -18.83 -1.74
N GLU A 197 14.95 -19.24 -0.52
CA GLU A 197 14.33 -18.38 0.46
C GLU A 197 15.23 -17.19 0.78
N ALA A 198 14.73 -15.99 0.55
CA ALA A 198 15.37 -14.80 1.06
C ALA A 198 15.22 -14.83 2.59
N LEU A 199 16.34 -14.82 3.29
CA LEU A 199 16.37 -14.74 4.75
C LEU A 199 15.58 -13.53 5.19
N SER A 200 14.48 -13.74 5.92
CA SER A 200 13.76 -12.71 6.63
C SER A 200 14.70 -12.16 7.72
N SER A 201 15.40 -11.09 7.42
CA SER A 201 16.20 -10.41 8.43
C SER A 201 15.32 -9.51 9.29
N SER A 202 14.55 -10.11 10.18
CA SER A 202 14.10 -9.41 11.38
C SER A 202 15.29 -9.32 12.34
N LYS A 203 16.23 -8.43 12.08
CA LYS A 203 17.14 -7.98 13.11
C LYS A 203 16.41 -6.94 13.94
N LYS A 204 16.07 -7.32 15.19
CA LYS A 204 15.78 -6.40 16.28
C LYS A 204 16.93 -5.39 16.35
N ALA A 205 16.61 -4.12 16.25
CA ALA A 205 17.41 -3.03 16.75
C ALA A 205 16.59 -2.30 17.82
#